data_a4bec1aad85e94a99dccc760abcc3ba0
#
_entry.id   a4bec1aad85e94a99dccc760abcc3ba0
#
_cell.length_a   1.000
_cell.length_b   1.000
_cell.length_c   1.000
_cell.angle_alpha   90.00
_cell.angle_beta   90.00
_cell.angle_gamma   90.00
#
_symmetry.space_group_name_H-M   'P 1'
#
loop_
_entity.id
_entity.type
_entity.pdbx_description
1 polymer ?
#
loop_
_entity_poly.entity_id
_entity_poly.type
_entity_poly.pdbx_seq_one_letter_code
_entity_poly.pdbx_strand_id
1 'polypeptide(L)'
;MTYYIQIGTTNYDDDRLLLRKVLGNLESKCQVIDGYLLGEPMSKFGWTFFDLILKPNLHLSIEEEFADMIKKSKGSKPTEKFIDFLSNYFESNNCNVKLKFIEVT
;
A
#
# COMPACT_ATOMS: atom_id res chain seq x y z
N MET A 1 3.01 -7.42 13.65
CA MET A 1 2.13 -7.86 12.55
C MET A 1 2.62 -7.29 11.22
N THR A 2 2.57 -8.10 10.18
CA THR A 2 3.03 -7.70 8.85
C THR A 2 1.86 -7.81 7.89
N TYR A 3 1.61 -6.74 7.12
CA TYR A 3 0.53 -6.71 6.14
C TYR A 3 1.05 -7.13 4.77
N TYR A 4 0.37 -8.09 4.15
CA TYR A 4 0.65 -8.52 2.79
C TYR A 4 -0.48 -8.04 1.89
N ILE A 5 -0.13 -7.21 0.91
CA ILE A 5 -1.08 -6.59 -0.01
C ILE A 5 -0.63 -6.90 -1.44
N GLN A 6 -1.52 -7.44 -2.26
CA GLN A 6 -1.19 -7.65 -3.66
C GLN A 6 -1.46 -6.39 -4.44
N ILE A 7 -0.48 -5.96 -5.21
CA ILE A 7 -0.58 -4.83 -6.13
C ILE A 7 -0.78 -5.37 -7.54
N GLY A 8 -1.77 -4.85 -8.24
CA GLY A 8 -2.00 -5.18 -9.66
C GLY A 8 -1.88 -3.93 -10.51
N THR A 9 -1.18 -4.04 -11.63
CA THR A 9 -0.96 -2.92 -12.54
C THR A 9 -0.88 -3.40 -13.98
N THR A 10 -1.25 -2.53 -14.92
CA THR A 10 -1.04 -2.74 -16.36
C THR A 10 0.17 -1.99 -16.89
N ASN A 11 0.86 -1.22 -16.03
CA ASN A 11 2.02 -0.41 -16.41
C ASN A 11 3.09 -0.53 -15.31
N TYR A 12 3.63 -1.73 -15.19
CA TYR A 12 4.49 -2.10 -14.07
C TYR A 12 5.70 -1.19 -13.88
N ASP A 13 6.44 -0.91 -14.96
CA ASP A 13 7.70 -0.15 -14.82
C ASP A 13 7.45 1.24 -14.25
N ASP A 14 6.46 1.96 -14.77
CA ASP A 14 6.14 3.30 -14.29
C ASP A 14 5.47 3.27 -12.91
N ASP A 15 4.52 2.38 -12.72
CA ASP A 15 3.76 2.32 -11.47
C ASP A 15 4.64 1.88 -10.29
N ARG A 16 5.61 1.00 -10.53
CA ARG A 16 6.53 0.59 -9.47
C ARG A 16 7.37 1.77 -8.98
N LEU A 17 7.86 2.60 -9.89
CA LEU A 17 8.62 3.79 -9.54
C LEU A 17 7.77 4.79 -8.76
N LEU A 18 6.55 5.03 -9.22
CA LEU A 18 5.60 5.90 -8.53
C LEU A 18 5.26 5.36 -7.14
N LEU A 19 5.04 4.07 -7.05
CA LEU A 19 4.73 3.42 -5.77
C LEU A 19 5.86 3.58 -4.77
N ARG A 20 7.11 3.39 -5.21
CA ARG A 20 8.28 3.61 -4.35
C ARG A 20 8.34 5.05 -3.86
N LYS A 21 8.05 5.99 -4.74
CA LYS A 21 8.05 7.42 -4.38
C LYS A 21 6.98 7.73 -3.34
N VAL A 22 5.77 7.21 -3.54
CA VAL A 22 4.66 7.45 -2.60
C VAL A 22 4.92 6.78 -1.26
N LEU A 23 5.43 5.55 -1.28
CA LEU A 23 5.78 4.85 -0.03
C LEU A 23 6.93 5.55 0.70
N GLY A 24 7.90 6.08 -0.04
CA GLY A 24 8.96 6.89 0.55
C GLY A 24 8.43 8.16 1.22
N ASN A 25 7.43 8.79 0.62
CA ASN A 25 6.76 9.94 1.23
C ASN A 25 6.02 9.55 2.52
N LEU A 26 5.36 8.40 2.51
CA LEU A 26 4.70 7.88 3.72
C LEU A 26 5.71 7.60 4.83
N GLU A 27 6.82 6.95 4.49
CA GLU A 27 7.89 6.70 5.46
C GLU A 27 8.40 8.00 6.06
N SER A 28 8.59 9.01 5.22
CA SER A 28 9.06 10.33 5.65
C SER A 28 8.07 10.99 6.62
N LYS A 29 6.79 10.98 6.28
CA LYS A 29 5.73 11.56 7.12
C LYS A 29 5.60 10.82 8.46
N CYS A 30 5.77 9.51 8.43
CA CYS A 30 5.67 8.66 9.62
C CYS A 30 6.98 8.55 10.39
N GLN A 31 8.06 9.14 9.88
CA GLN A 31 9.40 9.08 10.48
C GLN A 31 9.88 7.63 10.66
N VAL A 32 9.65 6.82 9.64
CA VAL A 32 10.00 5.39 9.63
C VAL A 32 11.01 5.14 8.51
N ILE A 33 11.96 4.26 8.77
CA ILE A 33 12.97 3.82 7.80
C ILE A 33 12.77 2.33 7.58
N ASP A 34 12.91 1.89 6.31
CA ASP A 34 12.86 0.47 5.96
C ASP A 34 11.55 -0.19 6.41
N GLY A 35 10.43 0.47 6.08
CA GLY A 35 9.11 0.05 6.54
C GLY A 35 8.34 -0.84 5.58
N TYR A 36 8.87 -1.11 4.38
CA TYR A 36 8.18 -1.94 3.40
C TYR A 36 9.15 -2.71 2.51
N LEU A 37 8.61 -3.74 1.86
CA LEU A 37 9.30 -4.49 0.82
C LEU A 37 8.36 -4.64 -0.36
N LEU A 38 8.92 -4.71 -1.57
CA LEU A 38 8.18 -5.05 -2.79
C LEU A 38 8.66 -6.40 -3.28
N GLY A 39 7.71 -7.31 -3.51
CA GLY A 39 8.02 -8.66 -3.97
C GLY A 39 8.32 -8.72 -5.46
N GLU A 40 8.60 -9.93 -5.94
CA GLU A 40 8.91 -10.19 -7.33
C GLU A 40 7.63 -10.09 -8.18
N PRO A 41 7.73 -9.53 -9.40
CA PRO A 41 6.57 -9.40 -10.26
C PRO A 41 6.21 -10.71 -10.95
N MET A 42 4.91 -10.91 -11.16
CA MET A 42 4.37 -12.03 -11.93
C MET A 42 3.36 -11.46 -12.93
N SER A 43 3.58 -11.71 -14.21
CA SER A 43 2.69 -11.22 -15.27
C SER A 43 1.69 -12.29 -15.69
N LYS A 44 0.43 -11.87 -15.87
CA LYS A 44 -0.65 -12.76 -16.27
C LYS A 44 -1.76 -11.96 -16.95
N PHE A 45 -2.10 -12.35 -18.19
CA PHE A 45 -3.21 -11.73 -18.96
C PHE A 45 -3.09 -10.21 -19.09
N GLY A 46 -1.88 -9.70 -19.33
CA GLY A 46 -1.66 -8.26 -19.51
C GLY A 46 -1.54 -7.49 -18.21
N TRP A 47 -1.71 -8.15 -17.08
CA TRP A 47 -1.51 -7.56 -15.76
C TRP A 47 -0.21 -8.04 -15.14
N THR A 48 0.37 -7.21 -14.31
CA THR A 48 1.52 -7.59 -13.48
C THR A 48 1.11 -7.48 -12.03
N PHE A 49 1.39 -8.52 -11.27
CA PHE A 49 1.09 -8.59 -9.83
C PHE A 49 2.36 -8.73 -9.03
N PHE A 50 2.41 -8.06 -7.90
CA PHE A 50 3.51 -8.20 -6.95
C PHE A 50 3.02 -7.84 -5.56
N ASP A 51 3.72 -8.31 -4.52
CA ASP A 51 3.31 -8.04 -3.15
C ASP A 51 3.95 -6.77 -2.62
N LEU A 52 3.13 -5.98 -1.94
CA LEU A 52 3.59 -4.92 -1.07
C LEU A 52 3.52 -5.48 0.35
N ILE A 53 4.65 -5.52 1.03
CA ILE A 53 4.75 -6.03 2.38
C ILE A 53 5.01 -4.84 3.30
N LEU A 54 4.04 -4.52 4.15
CA LEU A 54 4.18 -3.43 5.12
C LEU A 54 4.63 -4.02 6.45
N LYS A 55 5.80 -3.59 6.89
CA LYS A 55 6.35 -4.02 8.19
C LYS A 55 5.59 -3.33 9.33
N PRO A 56 5.63 -3.90 10.54
CA PRO A 56 4.90 -3.33 11.68
C PRO A 56 5.19 -1.86 11.94
N ASN A 57 6.46 -1.45 11.82
CA ASN A 57 6.83 -0.06 12.08
C ASN A 57 6.10 0.92 11.16
N LEU A 58 5.93 0.58 9.89
CA LEU A 58 5.27 1.49 8.95
C LEU A 58 3.75 1.44 9.09
N HIS A 59 3.13 0.25 9.07
CA HIS A 59 1.67 0.22 9.11
C HIS A 59 1.10 0.77 10.42
N LEU A 60 1.78 0.52 11.56
CA LEU A 60 1.32 1.09 12.83
C LEU A 60 1.43 2.60 12.83
N SER A 61 2.51 3.14 12.26
CA SER A 61 2.69 4.59 12.15
C SER A 61 1.66 5.22 11.21
N ILE A 62 1.33 4.56 10.12
CA ILE A 62 0.28 5.03 9.20
C ILE A 62 -1.07 5.05 9.93
N GLU A 63 -1.40 3.98 10.64
CA GLU A 63 -2.67 3.87 11.37
C GLU A 63 -2.79 4.96 12.43
N GLU A 64 -1.70 5.33 13.06
CA GLU A 64 -1.67 6.38 14.07
C GLU A 64 -1.72 7.78 13.43
N GLU A 65 -0.87 8.03 12.44
CA GLU A 65 -0.74 9.33 11.79
C GLU A 65 -1.99 9.71 10.99
N PHE A 66 -2.64 8.74 10.37
CA PHE A 66 -3.80 8.97 9.51
C PHE A 66 -5.08 8.36 10.09
N ALA A 67 -5.16 8.22 11.41
CA ALA A 67 -6.27 7.56 12.10
C ALA A 67 -7.66 8.08 11.66
N ASP A 68 -7.81 9.41 11.58
CA ASP A 68 -9.09 10.03 11.22
C ASP A 68 -9.49 9.70 9.77
N MET A 69 -8.53 9.74 8.86
CA MET A 69 -8.78 9.44 7.46
C MET A 69 -9.12 7.96 7.26
N ILE A 70 -8.44 7.08 7.98
CA ILE A 70 -8.72 5.65 7.92
C ILE A 70 -10.12 5.37 8.47
N LYS A 71 -10.48 6.01 9.57
CA LYS A 71 -11.80 5.86 10.18
C LYS A 71 -12.93 6.23 9.22
N LYS A 72 -12.71 7.24 8.37
CA LYS A 72 -13.68 7.72 7.38
C LYS A 72 -13.64 6.93 6.08
N SER A 73 -12.69 6.03 5.93
CA SER A 73 -12.55 5.22 4.72
C SER A 73 -13.66 4.18 4.64
N LYS A 74 -13.86 3.63 3.44
CA LYS A 74 -14.89 2.65 3.18
C LYS A 74 -14.49 1.28 3.68
N GLY A 75 -15.48 0.53 4.18
CA GLY A 75 -15.30 -0.82 4.66
C GLY A 75 -15.91 -1.03 6.01
N SER A 76 -16.27 -2.27 6.32
CA SER A 76 -16.85 -2.64 7.60
C SER A 76 -15.80 -3.12 8.60
N LYS A 77 -14.65 -3.57 8.13
CA LYS A 77 -13.57 -4.08 8.97
C LYS A 77 -12.39 -3.11 8.97
N PRO A 78 -11.58 -3.09 10.04
CA PRO A 78 -10.39 -2.24 10.09
C PRO A 78 -9.43 -2.45 8.91
N THR A 79 -9.22 -3.71 8.49
CA THR A 79 -8.34 -4.02 7.35
C THR A 79 -8.90 -3.45 6.05
N GLU A 80 -10.22 -3.52 5.84
CA GLU A 80 -10.86 -2.96 4.66
C GLU A 80 -10.69 -1.44 4.61
N LYS A 81 -10.88 -0.77 5.74
CA LYS A 81 -10.70 0.67 5.84
C LYS A 81 -9.26 1.08 5.57
N PHE A 82 -8.31 0.31 6.08
CA PHE A 82 -6.89 0.58 5.87
C PHE A 82 -6.52 0.47 4.38
N ILE A 83 -6.99 -0.59 3.72
CA ILE A 83 -6.73 -0.79 2.28
C ILE A 83 -7.39 0.30 1.43
N ASP A 84 -8.62 0.69 1.77
CA ASP A 84 -9.30 1.77 1.07
C ASP A 84 -8.55 3.09 1.23
N PHE A 85 -8.06 3.37 2.43
CA PHE A 85 -7.22 4.54 2.68
C PHE A 85 -5.97 4.53 1.80
N LEU A 86 -5.24 3.41 1.79
CA LEU A 86 -4.03 3.30 0.98
C LEU A 86 -4.31 3.48 -0.50
N SER A 87 -5.38 2.85 -1.00
CA SER A 87 -5.77 2.97 -2.39
C SER A 87 -6.02 4.42 -2.78
N ASN A 88 -6.77 5.13 -1.95
CA ASN A 88 -7.06 6.55 -2.18
C ASN A 88 -5.81 7.42 -2.05
N TYR A 89 -4.94 7.10 -1.11
CA TYR A 89 -3.69 7.83 -0.94
C TYR A 89 -2.79 7.68 -2.17
N PHE A 90 -2.64 6.46 -2.67
CA PHE A 90 -1.85 6.20 -3.87
C PHE A 90 -2.44 6.93 -5.07
N GLU A 91 -3.76 6.83 -5.25
CA GLU A 91 -4.46 7.47 -6.36
C GLU A 91 -4.30 8.99 -6.33
N SER A 92 -4.38 9.60 -5.16
CA SER A 92 -4.20 11.06 -5.00
C SER A 92 -2.78 11.51 -5.31
N ASN A 93 -1.84 10.57 -5.36
CA ASN A 93 -0.44 10.82 -5.74
C ASN A 93 -0.13 10.26 -7.14
N ASN A 94 -1.16 10.10 -7.97
CA ASN A 94 -1.07 9.66 -9.36
C ASN A 94 -0.58 8.22 -9.54
N CYS A 95 -0.68 7.41 -8.50
CA CYS A 95 -0.32 5.99 -8.57
C CYS A 95 -1.62 5.17 -8.61
N ASN A 96 -2.05 4.81 -9.81
CA ASN A 96 -3.34 4.15 -10.04
C ASN A 96 -3.16 2.64 -10.16
N VAL A 97 -2.93 1.99 -9.02
CA VAL A 97 -2.76 0.55 -8.95
C VAL A 97 -3.95 -0.07 -8.22
N LYS A 98 -4.17 -1.36 -8.42
CA LYS A 98 -5.20 -2.11 -7.72
C LYS A 98 -4.59 -2.74 -6.48
N LEU A 99 -5.28 -2.63 -5.36
CA LEU A 99 -4.84 -3.23 -4.10
C LEU A 99 -5.79 -4.34 -3.70
N LYS A 100 -5.21 -5.46 -3.27
CA LYS A 100 -5.97 -6.57 -2.72
C LYS A 100 -5.31 -7.02 -1.43
N PHE A 101 -6.06 -6.99 -0.33
CA PHE A 101 -5.56 -7.49 0.94
C PHE A 101 -5.37 -9.00 0.87
N ILE A 102 -4.18 -9.49 1.28
CA ILE A 102 -3.88 -10.93 1.29
C ILE A 102 -3.99 -11.47 2.71
N GLU A 103 -3.15 -10.96 3.61
CA GLU A 103 -3.15 -11.44 5.00
C GLU A 103 -2.38 -10.52 5.92
N VAL A 104 -2.60 -10.73 7.22
CA VAL A 104 -1.81 -10.15 8.30
C VAL A 104 -1.18 -11.29 9.07
N THR A 105 0.12 -11.23 9.28
CA THR A 105 0.83 -12.27 10.06
C THR A 105 1.58 -11.69 11.24
#